data_aea3cf8820ffe4d004cbceccca5c4f2b
#
_entry.id   aea3cf8820ffe4d004cbceccca5c4f2b
#
_cell.length_a   1.000
_cell.length_b   1.000
_cell.length_c   1.000
_cell.angle_alpha   90.00
_cell.angle_beta   90.00
_cell.angle_gamma   90.00
#
_symmetry.space_group_name_H-M   'P 1'
#
loop_
_entity.id
_entity.type
_entity.pdbx_description
1 polymer ?
#
loop_
_entity_poly.entity_id
_entity_poly.type
_entity_poly.pdbx_seq_one_letter_code
_entity_poly.pdbx_strand_id
1 'polypeptide(L)'
;MPFPLIRPLRLATSSLVLLLCALVAHAQNAPPPAATSATRPVGSDPADSTTPPPGAAAASAPTGADAALLSRDARRIYELSRDKLVQIRTLLRNANTQASIGSGFFVSADGLIVTNFHVASQLALEPERYRGVYVTMEGQEGEVELLAFDVQRDLAVLRAKGRTAAAPVLGFRPTTDALAQGERIYSLGNPLDIGFAVTEGTYNGLVKRSFYPRIFFGGTLNPGMSGGPAVDDAGRVLGVNVAKRLDGEQVSFLIPAEFAQALVQRAANAQPITQAAHAEMTRQLMEHQQLLTDRFLKAPFREQRHGNYRVPVPDDALARCWGSGRDPAFPGLNLERTQCRADSDVVAGEFNTGAVRLSYEAYNAPTLGAARFARMFSQSFANEQLQRRGNRHQTAAECTERFVDPGSLPLRAVVCLSAYRKLPGLYNMTVLAASINQSTQGVLGRLDVQGIAFDNGMKLASHYLKAFRWEAAP
;
A
#
# COMPACT_ATOMS: atom_id res chain seq x y z
N MET A 1 -36.91 43.77 37.49
CA MET A 1 -38.03 43.72 36.53
C MET A 1 -37.83 42.49 35.68
N PRO A 2 -38.68 41.46 35.77
CA PRO A 2 -38.50 40.20 35.08
C PRO A 2 -39.30 40.18 33.76
N PHE A 3 -38.73 39.58 32.72
CA PHE A 3 -39.40 39.29 31.47
C PHE A 3 -40.17 37.97 31.52
N PRO A 4 -41.33 37.84 30.86
CA PRO A 4 -42.18 36.67 30.98
C PRO A 4 -41.82 35.55 29.98
N LEU A 5 -41.97 34.32 30.46
CA LEU A 5 -41.93 33.05 29.76
C LEU A 5 -43.10 32.92 28.75
N ILE A 6 -42.81 32.53 27.51
CA ILE A 6 -43.81 32.09 26.53
C ILE A 6 -43.67 30.56 26.36
N ARG A 7 -44.75 29.85 26.70
CA ARG A 7 -44.93 28.41 26.54
C ARG A 7 -45.28 28.06 25.07
N PRO A 8 -44.87 26.89 24.52
CA PRO A 8 -45.27 26.48 23.20
C PRO A 8 -46.64 25.81 23.16
N LEU A 9 -47.41 26.19 22.15
CA LEU A 9 -48.72 25.63 21.78
C LEU A 9 -48.53 24.26 21.09
N ARG A 10 -49.20 23.23 21.64
CA ARG A 10 -49.36 21.92 21.02
C ARG A 10 -50.48 22.01 19.98
N LEU A 11 -50.22 21.58 18.76
CA LEU A 11 -51.24 21.22 17.77
C LEU A 11 -51.03 19.78 17.34
N ALA A 12 -52.03 18.97 17.65
CA ALA A 12 -52.22 17.60 17.20
C ALA A 12 -53.03 17.62 15.89
N THR A 13 -52.60 16.91 14.85
CA THR A 13 -53.41 16.39 13.74
C THR A 13 -52.79 15.10 13.25
N SER A 14 -53.30 13.98 13.65
CA SER A 14 -54.11 12.96 13.00
C SER A 14 -53.58 12.41 11.68
N SER A 15 -53.13 11.18 11.79
CA SER A 15 -53.31 10.00 10.92
C SER A 15 -54.07 10.19 9.60
N LEU A 16 -53.40 9.88 8.46
CA LEU A 16 -53.93 9.00 7.40
C LEU A 16 -52.96 9.10 6.19
N VAL A 17 -52.05 8.17 6.01
CA VAL A 17 -51.63 7.59 4.71
C VAL A 17 -50.77 6.36 5.03
N LEU A 18 -51.43 5.27 5.27
CA LEU A 18 -50.91 3.91 5.15
C LEU A 18 -51.54 3.33 3.84
N LEU A 19 -50.74 2.61 3.09
CA LEU A 19 -50.98 1.92 1.81
C LEU A 19 -50.54 2.71 0.56
N LEU A 20 -49.27 2.53 0.19
CA LEU A 20 -48.77 2.27 -1.17
C LEU A 20 -47.24 2.31 -1.19
N CYS A 21 -46.60 1.22 -0.70
CA CYS A 21 -45.17 0.93 -0.96
C CYS A 21 -44.88 -0.52 -0.64
N ALA A 22 -45.53 -1.40 -1.40
CA ALA A 22 -45.14 -2.82 -1.43
C ALA A 22 -45.34 -3.31 -2.89
N LEU A 23 -44.33 -3.00 -3.73
CA LEU A 23 -44.09 -3.61 -5.06
C LEU A 23 -42.96 -2.91 -5.80
N VAL A 24 -41.71 -2.87 -5.24
CA VAL A 24 -40.46 -2.77 -6.01
C VAL A 24 -39.33 -3.32 -5.13
N ALA A 25 -39.23 -4.62 -5.07
CA ALA A 25 -38.05 -5.29 -4.54
C ALA A 25 -38.00 -6.70 -5.11
N HIS A 26 -37.63 -6.85 -6.37
CA HIS A 26 -37.11 -8.09 -6.97
C HIS A 26 -36.64 -7.79 -8.40
N ALA A 27 -35.47 -7.19 -8.54
CA ALA A 27 -34.71 -7.22 -9.79
C ALA A 27 -33.28 -6.66 -9.58
N GLN A 28 -32.45 -7.39 -8.87
CA GLN A 28 -30.99 -7.19 -8.93
C GLN A 28 -30.30 -8.46 -8.42
N ASN A 29 -30.20 -9.48 -9.28
CA ASN A 29 -29.17 -10.53 -9.24
C ASN A 29 -29.36 -11.39 -10.49
N ALA A 30 -28.88 -10.92 -11.63
CA ALA A 30 -28.61 -11.74 -12.79
C ALA A 30 -27.09 -11.59 -13.10
N PRO A 31 -26.36 -12.70 -13.28
CA PRO A 31 -24.99 -12.66 -13.75
C PRO A 31 -24.94 -12.23 -15.23
N PRO A 32 -23.82 -11.58 -15.68
CA PRO A 32 -23.68 -11.19 -17.08
C PRO A 32 -23.63 -12.42 -17.99
N PRO A 33 -24.15 -12.31 -19.24
CA PRO A 33 -24.15 -13.42 -20.17
C PRO A 33 -22.76 -13.78 -20.64
N ALA A 34 -22.47 -15.05 -20.70
CA ALA A 34 -21.22 -15.60 -21.23
C ALA A 34 -21.07 -15.22 -22.72
N ALA A 35 -19.88 -14.72 -23.05
CA ALA A 35 -19.47 -14.43 -24.41
C ALA A 35 -19.39 -15.76 -25.21
N THR A 36 -20.25 -15.93 -26.16
CA THR A 36 -20.21 -17.02 -27.16
C THR A 36 -19.06 -16.70 -28.15
N SER A 37 -18.00 -17.48 -28.10
CA SER A 37 -16.96 -17.51 -29.13
C SER A 37 -17.52 -18.17 -30.40
N ALA A 38 -17.66 -17.36 -31.44
CA ALA A 38 -17.98 -17.85 -32.79
C ALA A 38 -16.71 -18.52 -33.37
N THR A 39 -16.78 -19.83 -33.55
CA THR A 39 -15.82 -20.61 -34.33
C THR A 39 -16.02 -20.33 -35.83
N ARG A 40 -14.98 -19.81 -36.47
CA ARG A 40 -14.84 -19.72 -37.93
C ARG A 40 -14.26 -21.03 -38.48
N PRO A 41 -14.73 -21.56 -39.60
CA PRO A 41 -14.15 -22.79 -40.16
C PRO A 41 -12.81 -22.53 -40.82
N VAL A 42 -11.89 -23.44 -40.59
CA VAL A 42 -10.56 -23.50 -41.21
C VAL A 42 -10.71 -24.03 -42.60
N GLY A 43 -10.36 -23.22 -43.60
CA GLY A 43 -10.12 -23.67 -44.98
C GLY A 43 -8.72 -24.28 -45.10
N SER A 44 -8.68 -25.46 -45.64
CA SER A 44 -7.45 -26.19 -46.04
C SER A 44 -6.83 -25.58 -47.30
N ASP A 45 -5.54 -25.26 -47.29
CA ASP A 45 -4.67 -25.19 -48.48
C ASP A 45 -3.18 -25.45 -48.13
N PRO A 46 -2.34 -25.81 -49.14
CA PRO A 46 -1.46 -26.96 -48.99
C PRO A 46 0.00 -26.60 -48.62
N ALA A 47 0.72 -27.64 -48.26
CA ALA A 47 2.10 -27.73 -47.87
C ALA A 47 3.09 -26.87 -48.70
N ASP A 48 3.86 -26.02 -48.00
CA ASP A 48 5.16 -25.59 -48.48
C ASP A 48 6.25 -26.06 -47.50
N SER A 49 7.14 -26.89 -48.04
CA SER A 49 8.26 -27.52 -47.36
C SER A 49 9.45 -26.58 -47.37
N THR A 50 9.73 -25.94 -46.21
CA THR A 50 11.07 -25.35 -46.00
C THR A 50 11.71 -25.96 -44.74
N THR A 51 12.75 -26.71 -44.98
CA THR A 51 13.69 -27.29 -44.02
C THR A 51 14.31 -26.18 -43.13
N PRO A 52 14.33 -26.33 -41.81
CA PRO A 52 15.04 -25.40 -40.94
C PRO A 52 16.57 -25.63 -41.01
N PRO A 53 17.40 -24.58 -40.86
CA PRO A 53 18.85 -24.70 -40.85
C PRO A 53 19.34 -25.51 -39.64
N PRO A 54 20.41 -26.29 -39.75
CA PRO A 54 20.99 -27.03 -38.64
C PRO A 54 21.81 -26.10 -37.76
N GLY A 55 21.49 -26.01 -36.46
CA GLY A 55 22.36 -25.37 -35.48
C GLY A 55 21.68 -24.53 -34.40
N ALA A 56 20.53 -24.94 -33.82
CA ALA A 56 20.13 -24.46 -32.53
C ALA A 56 20.31 -25.62 -31.53
N ALA A 57 21.32 -25.53 -30.69
CA ALA A 57 21.48 -26.43 -29.55
C ALA A 57 20.22 -26.36 -28.68
N ALA A 58 19.45 -27.43 -28.65
CA ALA A 58 18.34 -27.60 -27.76
C ALA A 58 18.86 -27.45 -26.32
N ALA A 59 18.41 -26.43 -25.63
CA ALA A 59 18.59 -26.34 -24.17
C ALA A 59 18.00 -27.61 -23.57
N SER A 60 18.85 -28.44 -22.98
CA SER A 60 18.45 -29.67 -22.33
C SER A 60 17.40 -29.36 -21.27
N ALA A 61 16.23 -29.96 -21.38
CA ALA A 61 15.26 -29.95 -20.28
C ALA A 61 15.94 -30.46 -19.00
N PRO A 62 15.67 -29.88 -17.81
CA PRO A 62 16.27 -30.34 -16.57
C PRO A 62 15.99 -31.83 -16.40
N THR A 63 17.02 -32.61 -16.18
CA THR A 63 16.91 -34.06 -15.97
C THR A 63 16.08 -34.31 -14.70
N GLY A 64 15.30 -35.38 -14.64
CA GLY A 64 14.49 -35.72 -13.49
C GLY A 64 15.26 -35.81 -12.15
N ALA A 65 16.61 -35.89 -12.20
CA ALA A 65 17.51 -35.82 -11.05
C ALA A 65 17.54 -34.40 -10.43
N ASP A 66 17.54 -33.33 -11.25
CA ASP A 66 17.58 -31.94 -10.76
C ASP A 66 16.24 -31.52 -10.13
N ALA A 67 15.11 -31.94 -10.70
CA ALA A 67 13.79 -31.73 -10.10
C ALA A 67 13.63 -32.48 -8.76
N ALA A 68 14.25 -33.69 -8.63
CA ALA A 68 14.28 -34.45 -7.39
C ALA A 68 15.18 -33.81 -6.31
N LEU A 69 16.25 -33.12 -6.70
CA LEU A 69 17.14 -32.38 -5.79
C LEU A 69 16.43 -31.13 -5.21
N LEU A 70 15.74 -30.35 -6.02
CA LEU A 70 14.93 -29.21 -5.59
C LEU A 70 13.87 -29.62 -4.55
N SER A 71 13.12 -30.70 -4.83
CA SER A 71 12.13 -31.25 -3.90
C SER A 71 12.72 -31.74 -2.58
N ARG A 72 13.97 -32.27 -2.58
CA ARG A 72 14.67 -32.73 -1.38
C ARG A 72 15.10 -31.57 -0.49
N ASP A 73 15.59 -30.47 -1.06
CA ASP A 73 16.03 -29.30 -0.31
C ASP A 73 14.83 -28.59 0.35
N ALA A 74 13.76 -28.35 -0.37
CA ALA A 74 12.53 -27.77 0.18
C ALA A 74 11.97 -28.65 1.33
N ARG A 75 11.98 -29.98 1.18
CA ARG A 75 11.56 -30.91 2.24
C ARG A 75 12.48 -30.80 3.46
N ARG A 76 13.80 -30.79 3.26
CA ARG A 76 14.78 -30.64 4.35
C ARG A 76 14.58 -29.33 5.11
N ILE A 77 14.41 -28.21 4.42
CA ILE A 77 14.15 -26.90 5.04
C ILE A 77 12.83 -26.90 5.81
N TYR A 78 11.79 -27.50 5.25
CA TYR A 78 10.51 -27.62 5.95
C TYR A 78 10.66 -28.41 7.26
N GLU A 79 11.30 -29.59 7.25
CA GLU A 79 11.52 -30.39 8.44
C GLU A 79 12.42 -29.70 9.48
N LEU A 80 13.44 -28.95 9.04
CA LEU A 80 14.30 -28.15 9.92
C LEU A 80 13.56 -26.99 10.60
N SER A 81 12.48 -26.49 9.99
CA SER A 81 11.84 -25.25 10.41
C SER A 81 10.49 -25.43 11.09
N ARG A 82 9.80 -26.54 10.82
CA ARG A 82 8.39 -26.76 11.18
C ARG A 82 8.04 -26.52 12.65
N ASP A 83 8.90 -26.96 13.57
CA ASP A 83 8.72 -26.83 15.02
C ASP A 83 9.00 -25.41 15.57
N LYS A 84 9.47 -24.52 14.70
CA LYS A 84 9.79 -23.11 14.98
C LYS A 84 8.78 -22.15 14.38
N LEU A 85 7.85 -22.67 13.53
CA LEU A 85 6.82 -21.89 12.87
C LEU A 85 5.55 -21.84 13.70
N VAL A 86 4.87 -20.71 13.66
CA VAL A 86 3.58 -20.53 14.29
C VAL A 86 2.64 -19.74 13.39
N GLN A 87 1.37 -20.05 13.47
CA GLN A 87 0.32 -19.17 13.01
C GLN A 87 0.02 -18.15 14.09
N ILE A 88 -0.11 -16.88 13.72
CA ILE A 88 -0.51 -15.80 14.63
C ILE A 88 -1.95 -15.44 14.33
N ARG A 89 -2.79 -15.44 15.35
CA ARG A 89 -4.20 -15.02 15.27
C ARG A 89 -4.45 -13.89 16.25
N THR A 90 -5.15 -12.87 15.80
CA THR A 90 -5.71 -11.83 16.66
C THR A 90 -7.21 -12.08 16.80
N LEU A 91 -7.69 -12.23 18.02
CA LEU A 91 -9.07 -12.61 18.34
C LEU A 91 -9.77 -11.49 19.12
N LEU A 92 -11.05 -11.29 18.87
CA LEU A 92 -11.92 -10.48 19.73
C LEU A 92 -12.06 -11.15 21.11
N ARG A 93 -11.80 -10.42 22.21
CA ARG A 93 -11.83 -10.98 23.58
C ARG A 93 -13.19 -11.53 23.99
N ASN A 94 -14.27 -10.84 23.60
CA ASN A 94 -15.63 -11.17 24.02
C ASN A 94 -16.31 -12.27 23.18
N ALA A 95 -15.80 -12.56 21.98
CA ALA A 95 -16.44 -13.49 21.05
C ALA A 95 -15.49 -14.59 20.54
N ASN A 96 -14.19 -14.49 20.85
CA ASN A 96 -13.14 -15.36 20.28
C ASN A 96 -13.14 -15.42 18.74
N THR A 97 -13.78 -14.45 18.10
CA THR A 97 -13.83 -14.38 16.63
C THR A 97 -12.52 -13.84 16.11
N GLN A 98 -11.99 -14.46 15.07
CA GLN A 98 -10.76 -14.07 14.40
C GLN A 98 -10.90 -12.74 13.69
N ALA A 99 -10.01 -11.80 13.98
CA ALA A 99 -9.94 -10.48 13.35
C ALA A 99 -8.77 -10.37 12.37
N SER A 100 -7.65 -11.05 12.66
CA SER A 100 -6.47 -11.10 11.79
C SER A 100 -5.80 -12.47 11.90
N ILE A 101 -5.12 -12.86 10.82
CA ILE A 101 -4.35 -14.10 10.74
C ILE A 101 -3.07 -13.86 9.94
N GLY A 102 -2.00 -14.51 10.35
CA GLY A 102 -0.72 -14.50 9.66
C GLY A 102 0.19 -15.59 10.17
N SER A 103 1.43 -15.54 9.79
CA SER A 103 2.50 -16.45 10.23
C SER A 103 3.47 -15.74 11.14
N GLY A 104 4.24 -16.50 11.89
CA GLY A 104 5.36 -16.03 12.71
C GLY A 104 6.35 -17.15 12.93
N PHE A 105 7.45 -16.83 13.56
CA PHE A 105 8.48 -17.82 13.90
C PHE A 105 9.22 -17.43 15.17
N PHE A 106 9.63 -18.44 15.94
CA PHE A 106 10.40 -18.27 17.15
C PHE A 106 11.84 -17.91 16.85
N VAL A 107 12.36 -16.88 17.55
CA VAL A 107 13.74 -16.37 17.40
C VAL A 107 14.54 -16.42 18.71
N SER A 108 13.89 -16.74 19.83
CA SER A 108 14.56 -16.92 21.12
C SER A 108 13.91 -18.05 21.93
N ALA A 109 14.72 -18.68 22.77
CA ALA A 109 14.28 -19.79 23.60
C ALA A 109 13.23 -19.38 24.66
N ASP A 110 13.24 -18.12 25.09
CA ASP A 110 12.27 -17.52 26.02
C ASP A 110 10.96 -17.09 25.34
N GLY A 111 10.77 -17.44 24.05
CA GLY A 111 9.52 -17.35 23.35
C GLY A 111 9.28 -16.06 22.56
N LEU A 112 10.32 -15.34 22.15
CA LEU A 112 10.15 -14.23 21.20
C LEU A 112 9.77 -14.75 19.82
N ILE A 113 8.74 -14.14 19.24
CA ILE A 113 8.20 -14.44 17.91
C ILE A 113 8.28 -13.20 17.06
N VAL A 114 8.79 -13.33 15.84
CA VAL A 114 8.71 -12.30 14.81
C VAL A 114 7.47 -12.54 13.94
N THR A 115 6.77 -11.46 13.60
CA THR A 115 5.65 -11.44 12.65
C THR A 115 5.56 -10.06 11.98
N ASN A 116 4.56 -9.81 11.12
CA ASN A 116 4.29 -8.47 10.59
C ASN A 116 3.43 -7.64 11.56
N PHE A 117 3.61 -6.32 11.48
CA PHE A 117 2.79 -5.38 12.26
C PHE A 117 1.32 -5.45 11.86
N HIS A 118 0.99 -5.52 10.57
CA HIS A 118 -0.39 -5.61 10.12
C HIS A 118 -1.15 -6.84 10.66
N VAL A 119 -0.42 -7.94 10.99
CA VAL A 119 -1.00 -9.13 11.63
C VAL A 119 -1.34 -8.88 13.11
N ALA A 120 -0.52 -8.10 13.81
CA ALA A 120 -0.61 -7.85 15.24
C ALA A 120 -1.13 -6.42 15.58
N SER A 121 -1.53 -5.63 14.61
CA SER A 121 -1.84 -4.21 14.79
C SER A 121 -2.97 -3.92 15.77
N GLN A 122 -3.99 -4.78 15.84
CA GLN A 122 -5.07 -4.66 16.81
C GLN A 122 -4.58 -4.82 18.25
N LEU A 123 -3.53 -5.65 18.49
CA LEU A 123 -2.91 -5.79 19.82
C LEU A 123 -2.21 -4.50 20.25
N ALA A 124 -1.69 -3.72 19.29
CA ALA A 124 -1.07 -2.42 19.56
C ALA A 124 -2.09 -1.30 19.78
N LEU A 125 -3.19 -1.30 19.04
CA LEU A 125 -4.10 -0.15 18.95
C LEU A 125 -5.36 -0.28 19.78
N GLU A 126 -5.82 -1.50 20.04
CA GLU A 126 -7.03 -1.81 20.79
C GLU A 126 -6.83 -3.05 21.69
N PRO A 127 -5.81 -3.05 22.58
CA PRO A 127 -5.46 -4.24 23.39
C PRO A 127 -6.57 -4.65 24.36
N GLU A 128 -7.46 -3.72 24.72
CA GLU A 128 -8.63 -3.99 25.56
C GLU A 128 -9.70 -4.83 24.81
N ARG A 129 -9.74 -4.77 23.48
CA ARG A 129 -10.73 -5.48 22.64
C ARG A 129 -10.20 -6.78 22.06
N TYR A 130 -8.89 -6.86 21.87
CA TYR A 130 -8.27 -7.98 21.18
C TYR A 130 -7.26 -8.70 22.06
N ARG A 131 -7.08 -10.00 21.81
CA ARG A 131 -6.02 -10.83 22.35
C ARG A 131 -5.28 -11.55 21.22
N GLY A 132 -4.00 -11.80 21.43
CA GLY A 132 -3.18 -12.57 20.50
C GLY A 132 -3.02 -14.02 20.95
N VAL A 133 -3.04 -14.93 19.97
CA VAL A 133 -2.68 -16.33 20.18
C VAL A 133 -1.73 -16.80 19.09
N TYR A 134 -0.84 -17.72 19.44
CA TYR A 134 -0.10 -18.49 18.46
C TYR A 134 -0.64 -19.92 18.41
N VAL A 135 -0.52 -20.55 17.24
CA VAL A 135 -0.88 -21.96 17.02
C VAL A 135 0.31 -22.65 16.36
N THR A 136 0.80 -23.73 16.95
CA THR A 136 1.88 -24.55 16.38
C THR A 136 1.36 -25.45 15.27
N MET A 137 2.25 -26.13 14.56
CA MET A 137 1.86 -27.10 13.53
C MET A 137 1.08 -28.28 14.09
N GLU A 138 1.33 -28.65 15.34
CA GLU A 138 0.63 -29.73 16.06
C GLU A 138 -0.72 -29.27 16.63
N GLY A 139 -1.12 -28.00 16.38
CA GLY A 139 -2.38 -27.45 16.86
C GLY A 139 -2.36 -26.99 18.32
N GLN A 140 -1.18 -26.90 18.95
CA GLN A 140 -1.07 -26.35 20.30
C GLN A 140 -1.26 -24.84 20.26
N GLU A 141 -2.15 -24.33 21.09
CA GLU A 141 -2.41 -22.90 21.22
C GLU A 141 -1.78 -22.33 22.48
N GLY A 142 -1.29 -21.08 22.37
CA GLY A 142 -0.82 -20.31 23.52
C GLY A 142 -1.05 -18.82 23.31
N GLU A 143 -1.15 -18.08 24.40
CA GLU A 143 -1.29 -16.62 24.34
C GLU A 143 0.02 -15.94 23.97
N VAL A 144 -0.08 -14.81 23.27
CA VAL A 144 1.05 -13.92 22.99
C VAL A 144 0.79 -12.50 23.49
N GLU A 145 1.88 -11.83 23.85
CA GLU A 145 1.90 -10.42 24.21
C GLU A 145 2.75 -9.66 23.20
N LEU A 146 2.28 -8.49 22.78
CA LEU A 146 3.04 -7.60 21.90
C LEU A 146 4.08 -6.83 22.72
N LEU A 147 5.36 -6.91 22.34
CA LEU A 147 6.46 -6.21 23.01
C LEU A 147 6.94 -4.98 22.25
N ALA A 148 7.06 -5.09 20.93
CA ALA A 148 7.57 -4.02 20.09
C ALA A 148 6.99 -4.13 18.67
N PHE A 149 6.96 -3.00 17.96
CA PHE A 149 6.58 -2.97 16.55
C PHE A 149 7.34 -1.88 15.78
N ASP A 150 7.40 -2.04 14.47
CA ASP A 150 7.94 -1.10 13.49
C ASP A 150 6.91 -0.94 12.37
N VAL A 151 6.13 0.17 12.42
CA VAL A 151 5.12 0.46 11.38
C VAL A 151 5.76 0.79 10.04
N GLN A 152 6.97 1.36 10.05
CA GLN A 152 7.67 1.79 8.82
C GLN A 152 8.07 0.58 7.98
N ARG A 153 8.43 -0.54 8.63
CA ARG A 153 8.86 -1.78 7.99
C ARG A 153 7.88 -2.92 8.13
N ASP A 154 6.71 -2.67 8.75
CA ASP A 154 5.66 -3.67 8.95
C ASP A 154 6.14 -4.90 9.73
N LEU A 155 6.84 -4.71 10.85
CA LEU A 155 7.34 -5.77 11.73
C LEU A 155 6.74 -5.66 13.13
N ALA A 156 6.59 -6.81 13.81
CA ALA A 156 6.23 -6.89 15.21
C ALA A 156 6.99 -8.03 15.91
N VAL A 157 7.26 -7.84 17.20
CA VAL A 157 7.81 -8.86 18.09
C VAL A 157 6.81 -9.14 19.19
N LEU A 158 6.43 -10.41 19.30
CA LEU A 158 5.54 -10.95 20.31
C LEU A 158 6.33 -11.82 21.29
N ARG A 159 5.79 -12.05 22.49
CA ARG A 159 6.27 -13.05 23.45
C ARG A 159 5.20 -14.08 23.70
N ALA A 160 5.51 -15.35 23.49
CA ALA A 160 4.66 -16.48 23.86
C ALA A 160 4.67 -16.66 25.39
N LYS A 161 3.50 -16.67 26.02
CA LYS A 161 3.36 -16.91 27.47
C LYS A 161 3.63 -18.36 27.79
N GLY A 162 4.35 -18.59 28.88
CA GLY A 162 4.57 -19.96 29.42
C GLY A 162 5.52 -20.83 28.63
N ARG A 163 6.21 -20.32 27.60
CA ARG A 163 7.21 -21.09 26.87
C ARG A 163 8.47 -21.28 27.72
N THR A 164 9.00 -22.50 27.76
CA THR A 164 10.21 -22.87 28.51
C THR A 164 11.47 -22.72 27.67
N ALA A 165 12.61 -22.50 28.33
CA ALA A 165 13.89 -22.08 27.75
C ALA A 165 14.60 -23.11 26.82
N ALA A 166 14.02 -24.27 26.51
CA ALA A 166 14.61 -25.30 25.65
C ALA A 166 13.98 -25.43 24.27
N ALA A 167 13.11 -24.51 23.89
CA ALA A 167 12.35 -24.63 22.66
C ALA A 167 13.19 -24.24 21.42
N PRO A 168 13.00 -24.93 20.27
CA PRO A 168 13.75 -24.70 19.05
C PRO A 168 13.44 -23.32 18.45
N VAL A 169 14.46 -22.68 17.84
CA VAL A 169 14.38 -21.33 17.27
C VAL A 169 15.05 -21.28 15.90
N LEU A 170 14.66 -20.26 15.10
CA LEU A 170 15.36 -19.90 13.88
C LEU A 170 16.41 -18.84 14.16
N GLY A 171 17.64 -19.08 13.68
CA GLY A 171 18.72 -18.08 13.73
C GLY A 171 18.67 -17.18 12.51
N PHE A 172 19.12 -15.93 12.69
CA PHE A 172 19.28 -14.99 11.56
C PHE A 172 20.56 -15.28 10.79
N ARG A 173 20.53 -15.09 9.47
CA ARG A 173 21.71 -15.06 8.63
C ARG A 173 22.57 -13.84 9.02
N PRO A 174 23.89 -13.98 9.23
CA PRO A 174 24.77 -12.84 9.52
C PRO A 174 24.73 -11.82 8.39
N THR A 175 24.70 -10.54 8.72
CA THR A 175 24.72 -9.44 7.73
C THR A 175 26.02 -9.36 6.91
N THR A 176 27.09 -9.96 7.42
CA THR A 176 28.37 -10.14 6.71
C THR A 176 28.32 -11.17 5.59
N ASP A 177 27.31 -12.04 5.60
CA ASP A 177 27.09 -13.10 4.63
C ASP A 177 26.15 -12.58 3.54
N ALA A 178 26.71 -11.89 2.55
CA ALA A 178 25.96 -11.18 1.51
C ALA A 178 25.16 -12.17 0.63
N LEU A 179 23.92 -11.78 0.30
CA LEU A 179 23.07 -12.51 -0.63
C LEU A 179 23.55 -12.32 -2.08
N ALA A 180 23.73 -13.41 -2.79
CA ALA A 180 24.05 -13.39 -4.23
C ALA A 180 22.75 -13.43 -5.06
N GLN A 181 22.69 -12.63 -6.14
CA GLN A 181 21.55 -12.68 -7.05
C GLN A 181 21.41 -14.07 -7.68
N GLY A 182 20.19 -14.62 -7.67
CA GLY A 182 19.91 -16.00 -8.06
C GLY A 182 20.02 -17.01 -6.90
N GLU A 183 20.51 -16.60 -5.72
CA GLU A 183 20.54 -17.47 -4.54
C GLU A 183 19.14 -17.95 -4.17
N ARG A 184 19.04 -19.23 -3.81
CA ARG A 184 17.77 -19.86 -3.48
C ARG A 184 17.25 -19.40 -2.12
N ILE A 185 15.97 -19.15 -2.06
CA ILE A 185 15.23 -18.74 -0.85
C ILE A 185 14.03 -19.65 -0.66
N TYR A 186 13.80 -20.05 0.58
CA TYR A 186 12.62 -20.82 1.00
C TYR A 186 11.76 -19.95 1.91
N SER A 187 10.58 -19.57 1.42
CA SER A 187 9.59 -18.85 2.21
C SER A 187 8.64 -19.84 2.89
N LEU A 188 8.43 -19.67 4.18
CA LEU A 188 7.59 -20.55 5.00
C LEU A 188 6.43 -19.76 5.61
N GLY A 189 5.28 -20.40 5.78
CA GLY A 189 4.10 -19.79 6.37
C GLY A 189 2.86 -20.67 6.23
N ASN A 190 1.71 -20.18 6.72
CA ASN A 190 0.43 -20.88 6.63
C ASN A 190 -0.49 -20.15 5.61
N PRO A 191 -0.40 -20.48 4.30
CA PRO A 191 -1.21 -19.82 3.30
C PRO A 191 -2.69 -20.17 3.48
N LEU A 192 -3.56 -19.17 3.43
CA LEU A 192 -5.02 -19.31 3.41
C LEU A 192 -5.61 -20.15 4.57
N ASP A 193 -4.86 -20.30 5.67
CA ASP A 193 -5.25 -21.13 6.83
C ASP A 193 -5.47 -22.63 6.48
N ILE A 194 -4.77 -23.15 5.46
CA ILE A 194 -4.90 -24.54 5.01
C ILE A 194 -3.77 -25.45 5.47
N GLY A 195 -2.82 -24.91 6.25
CA GLY A 195 -1.64 -25.60 6.76
C GLY A 195 -0.33 -24.92 6.36
N PHE A 196 0.75 -25.26 7.07
CA PHE A 196 2.06 -24.70 6.78
C PHE A 196 2.61 -25.25 5.47
N ALA A 197 3.18 -24.35 4.69
CA ALA A 197 3.76 -24.62 3.38
C ALA A 197 5.14 -24.00 3.25
N VAL A 198 5.95 -24.55 2.36
CA VAL A 198 7.21 -24.00 1.88
C VAL A 198 7.04 -23.59 0.41
N THR A 199 7.49 -22.38 0.09
CA THR A 199 7.57 -21.87 -1.31
C THR A 199 9.02 -21.60 -1.62
N GLU A 200 9.51 -22.17 -2.69
CA GLU A 200 10.88 -21.98 -3.19
C GLU A 200 10.90 -20.89 -4.25
N GLY A 201 11.97 -20.09 -4.26
CA GLY A 201 12.22 -19.05 -5.24
C GLY A 201 13.64 -18.51 -5.15
N THR A 202 13.91 -17.38 -5.78
CA THR A 202 15.24 -16.80 -5.89
C THR A 202 15.32 -15.39 -5.31
N TYR A 203 16.49 -15.02 -4.82
CA TYR A 203 16.86 -13.65 -4.53
C TYR A 203 17.14 -12.88 -5.81
N ASN A 204 16.36 -11.85 -6.09
CA ASN A 204 16.52 -11.01 -7.29
C ASN A 204 17.04 -9.59 -6.98
N GLY A 205 17.72 -9.43 -5.85
CA GLY A 205 18.22 -8.16 -5.38
C GLY A 205 17.23 -7.39 -4.52
N LEU A 206 17.61 -6.16 -4.17
CA LEU A 206 16.73 -5.22 -3.49
C LEU A 206 15.81 -4.53 -4.50
N VAL A 207 14.57 -4.27 -4.09
CA VAL A 207 13.60 -3.54 -4.92
C VAL A 207 14.11 -2.12 -5.15
N LYS A 208 14.41 -1.80 -6.41
CA LYS A 208 14.76 -0.44 -6.82
C LYS A 208 13.55 0.48 -6.58
N ARG A 209 13.76 1.67 -6.04
CA ARG A 209 12.71 2.68 -5.78
C ARG A 209 11.73 2.35 -4.64
N SER A 210 11.95 1.30 -3.87
CA SER A 210 11.22 1.12 -2.61
C SER A 210 11.69 2.15 -1.59
N PHE A 211 10.77 2.77 -0.87
CA PHE A 211 11.12 3.79 0.13
C PHE A 211 11.96 3.20 1.26
N TYR A 212 11.59 2.01 1.73
CA TYR A 212 12.39 1.18 2.64
C TYR A 212 12.94 -0.03 1.88
N PRO A 213 14.14 -0.53 2.24
CA PRO A 213 14.69 -1.72 1.61
C PRO A 213 13.72 -2.90 1.68
N ARG A 214 13.48 -3.54 0.53
CA ARG A 214 12.73 -4.79 0.39
C ARG A 214 13.48 -5.72 -0.53
N ILE A 215 13.52 -7.00 -0.20
CA ILE A 215 14.06 -8.04 -1.06
C ILE A 215 13.01 -8.38 -2.12
N PHE A 216 13.43 -8.44 -3.37
CA PHE A 216 12.64 -9.01 -4.45
C PHE A 216 12.81 -10.54 -4.44
N PHE A 217 11.75 -11.22 -4.04
CA PHE A 217 11.67 -12.68 -4.01
C PHE A 217 10.94 -13.19 -5.26
N GLY A 218 11.63 -14.01 -6.07
CA GLY A 218 11.09 -14.64 -7.28
C GLY A 218 10.32 -15.93 -6.94
N GLY A 219 9.43 -15.86 -5.98
CA GLY A 219 8.55 -16.95 -5.55
C GLY A 219 7.19 -16.41 -5.14
N THR A 220 6.21 -17.29 -4.94
CA THR A 220 4.84 -16.90 -4.63
C THR A 220 4.61 -16.79 -3.13
N LEU A 221 4.09 -15.64 -2.66
CA LEU A 221 3.49 -15.49 -1.34
C LEU A 221 1.97 -15.46 -1.45
N ASN A 222 1.28 -16.09 -0.51
CA ASN A 222 -0.17 -16.06 -0.41
C ASN A 222 -0.63 -15.40 0.91
N PRO A 223 -1.85 -14.85 0.99
CA PRO A 223 -2.42 -14.38 2.24
C PRO A 223 -2.29 -15.45 3.34
N GLY A 224 -1.90 -15.02 4.55
CA GLY A 224 -1.58 -15.93 5.66
C GLY A 224 -0.10 -16.26 5.80
N MET A 225 0.73 -16.13 4.75
CA MET A 225 2.19 -16.28 4.85
C MET A 225 2.90 -15.04 5.42
N SER A 226 2.21 -13.90 5.49
CA SER A 226 2.73 -12.66 6.07
C SER A 226 3.25 -12.88 7.49
N GLY A 227 4.47 -12.39 7.78
CA GLY A 227 5.14 -12.56 9.06
C GLY A 227 5.94 -13.85 9.21
N GLY A 228 5.76 -14.82 8.29
CA GLY A 228 6.58 -16.02 8.24
C GLY A 228 8.02 -15.74 7.77
N PRO A 229 8.97 -16.63 8.06
CA PRO A 229 10.37 -16.47 7.70
C PRO A 229 10.60 -16.81 6.22
N ALA A 230 11.56 -16.11 5.63
CA ALA A 230 12.26 -16.55 4.44
C ALA A 230 13.68 -16.95 4.84
N VAL A 231 14.10 -18.17 4.48
CA VAL A 231 15.36 -18.73 4.92
C VAL A 231 16.25 -19.14 3.74
N ASP A 232 17.55 -19.22 3.99
CA ASP A 232 18.52 -19.77 3.06
C ASP A 232 18.54 -21.32 3.13
N ASP A 233 19.42 -21.94 2.35
CA ASP A 233 19.61 -23.40 2.32
C ASP A 233 20.17 -24.01 3.62
N ALA A 234 20.73 -23.19 4.50
CA ALA A 234 21.12 -23.58 5.86
C ALA A 234 20.00 -23.40 6.91
N GLY A 235 18.82 -22.92 6.49
CA GLY A 235 17.68 -22.66 7.40
C GLY A 235 17.83 -21.38 8.22
N ARG A 236 18.73 -20.46 7.85
CA ARG A 236 18.95 -19.17 8.51
C ARG A 236 18.01 -18.12 7.91
N VAL A 237 17.37 -17.33 8.75
CA VAL A 237 16.43 -16.29 8.33
C VAL A 237 17.17 -15.14 7.62
N LEU A 238 16.82 -14.88 6.37
CA LEU A 238 17.33 -13.78 5.56
C LEU A 238 16.27 -12.67 5.33
N GLY A 239 15.01 -12.98 5.61
CA GLY A 239 13.92 -12.01 5.46
C GLY A 239 12.62 -12.47 6.13
N VAL A 240 11.65 -11.55 6.19
CA VAL A 240 10.29 -11.78 6.69
C VAL A 240 9.31 -11.54 5.56
N ASN A 241 8.40 -12.48 5.32
CA ASN A 241 7.38 -12.38 4.28
C ASN A 241 6.45 -11.19 4.55
N VAL A 242 6.18 -10.35 3.55
CA VAL A 242 5.32 -9.18 3.78
C VAL A 242 4.21 -9.02 2.76
N ALA A 243 4.50 -9.09 1.47
CA ALA A 243 3.53 -8.79 0.43
C ALA A 243 3.87 -9.45 -0.91
N LYS A 244 2.88 -9.51 -1.81
CA LYS A 244 3.06 -9.82 -3.23
C LYS A 244 2.47 -8.71 -4.10
N ARG A 245 2.93 -8.61 -5.34
CA ARG A 245 2.25 -7.82 -6.36
C ARG A 245 0.99 -8.55 -6.83
N LEU A 246 -0.10 -7.80 -7.00
CA LEU A 246 -1.34 -8.35 -7.53
C LEU A 246 -1.41 -8.31 -9.07
N ASP A 247 -0.52 -7.50 -9.68
CA ASP A 247 -0.40 -7.28 -11.13
C ASP A 247 0.81 -8.02 -11.75
N GLY A 248 1.35 -9.02 -11.05
CA GLY A 248 2.47 -9.84 -11.50
C GLY A 248 2.52 -11.19 -10.80
N GLU A 249 2.87 -12.23 -11.54
CA GLU A 249 3.09 -13.56 -10.98
C GLU A 249 4.52 -13.70 -10.44
N GLN A 250 4.69 -14.45 -9.35
CA GLN A 250 5.98 -14.72 -8.71
C GLN A 250 6.79 -13.45 -8.35
N VAL A 251 6.10 -12.33 -8.11
CA VAL A 251 6.71 -11.09 -7.64
C VAL A 251 6.27 -10.85 -6.21
N SER A 252 7.14 -11.21 -5.28
CA SER A 252 6.89 -11.08 -3.85
C SER A 252 7.99 -10.28 -3.17
N PHE A 253 7.69 -9.78 -1.98
CA PHE A 253 8.59 -8.92 -1.24
C PHE A 253 8.82 -9.46 0.17
N LEU A 254 10.09 -9.38 0.60
CA LEU A 254 10.48 -9.72 1.96
C LEU A 254 11.11 -8.48 2.61
N ILE A 255 10.93 -8.37 3.91
CA ILE A 255 11.65 -7.40 4.72
C ILE A 255 13.01 -8.02 5.06
N PRO A 256 14.16 -7.36 4.79
CA PRO A 256 15.48 -7.87 5.16
C PRO A 256 15.55 -8.22 6.66
N ALA A 257 16.16 -9.36 6.97
CA ALA A 257 16.22 -9.93 8.32
C ALA A 257 16.90 -9.02 9.36
N GLU A 258 17.82 -8.16 8.93
CA GLU A 258 18.51 -7.19 9.79
C GLU A 258 17.54 -6.27 10.55
N PHE A 259 16.42 -5.88 9.93
CA PHE A 259 15.41 -5.04 10.59
C PHE A 259 14.62 -5.83 11.63
N ALA A 260 14.32 -7.10 11.36
CA ALA A 260 13.70 -7.99 12.33
C ALA A 260 14.64 -8.25 13.51
N GLN A 261 15.91 -8.53 13.26
CA GLN A 261 16.93 -8.73 14.27
C GLN A 261 17.09 -7.49 15.18
N ALA A 262 17.16 -6.29 14.59
CA ALA A 262 17.23 -5.05 15.36
C ALA A 262 15.98 -4.83 16.22
N LEU A 263 14.78 -5.19 15.72
CA LEU A 263 13.54 -5.10 16.48
C LEU A 263 13.51 -6.11 17.63
N VAL A 264 13.98 -7.34 17.42
CA VAL A 264 14.12 -8.37 18.45
C VAL A 264 15.06 -7.91 19.57
N GLN A 265 16.20 -7.32 19.24
CA GLN A 265 17.12 -6.75 20.24
C GLN A 265 16.45 -5.65 21.09
N ARG A 266 15.67 -4.77 20.49
CA ARG A 266 14.90 -3.74 21.22
C ARG A 266 13.81 -4.36 22.10
N ALA A 267 13.20 -5.45 21.65
CA ALA A 267 12.13 -6.13 22.36
C ALA A 267 12.59 -7.01 23.53
N ALA A 268 13.87 -7.43 23.59
CA ALA A 268 14.38 -8.41 24.55
C ALA A 268 14.05 -8.05 26.01
N ASN A 269 14.15 -6.77 26.38
CA ASN A 269 13.84 -6.26 27.72
C ASN A 269 12.59 -5.40 27.76
N ALA A 270 11.77 -5.38 26.70
CA ALA A 270 10.57 -4.58 26.65
C ALA A 270 9.44 -5.17 27.49
N GLN A 271 8.64 -4.30 28.09
CA GLN A 271 7.40 -4.70 28.76
C GLN A 271 6.28 -4.87 27.72
N PRO A 272 5.31 -5.75 27.99
CA PRO A 272 4.17 -5.92 27.13
C PRO A 272 3.38 -4.62 26.93
N ILE A 273 2.95 -4.37 25.70
CA ILE A 273 2.09 -3.25 25.33
C ILE A 273 0.66 -3.62 25.74
N THR A 274 0.20 -3.05 26.85
CA THR A 274 -1.12 -3.32 27.44
C THR A 274 -2.11 -2.18 27.24
N GLN A 275 -1.65 -1.04 26.74
CA GLN A 275 -2.47 0.14 26.42
C GLN A 275 -2.29 0.50 24.94
N ALA A 276 -3.29 1.19 24.37
CA ALA A 276 -3.26 1.60 22.98
C ALA A 276 -2.01 2.45 22.64
N ALA A 277 -1.17 1.94 21.79
CA ALA A 277 0.15 2.50 21.46
C ALA A 277 0.10 3.58 20.35
N HIS A 278 -0.98 4.39 20.31
CA HIS A 278 -1.12 5.45 19.30
C HIS A 278 0.02 6.48 19.35
N ALA A 279 0.57 6.78 20.55
CA ALA A 279 1.68 7.72 20.68
C ALA A 279 2.96 7.20 20.02
N GLU A 280 3.29 5.92 20.21
CA GLU A 280 4.45 5.29 19.56
C GLU A 280 4.24 5.18 18.05
N MET A 281 3.06 4.80 17.58
CA MET A 281 2.73 4.83 16.16
C MET A 281 2.89 6.24 15.58
N THR A 282 2.36 7.27 16.25
CA THR A 282 2.51 8.67 15.82
C THR A 282 3.98 9.06 15.71
N ARG A 283 4.81 8.70 16.70
CA ARG A 283 6.25 8.99 16.68
C ARG A 283 6.92 8.38 15.45
N GLN A 284 6.67 7.11 15.16
CA GLN A 284 7.25 6.43 13.99
C GLN A 284 6.75 7.02 12.67
N LEU A 285 5.47 7.39 12.57
CA LEU A 285 4.92 8.04 11.38
C LEU A 285 5.45 9.48 11.21
N MET A 286 5.74 10.20 12.31
CA MET A 286 6.38 11.52 12.26
C MET A 286 7.83 11.41 11.73
N GLU A 287 8.56 10.38 12.11
CA GLU A 287 9.90 10.08 11.54
C GLU A 287 9.81 9.73 10.05
N HIS A 288 8.83 8.88 9.68
CA HIS A 288 8.59 8.52 8.29
C HIS A 288 8.30 9.75 7.41
N GLN A 289 7.34 10.60 7.82
CA GLN A 289 6.97 11.77 7.04
C GLN A 289 8.09 12.81 6.95
N GLN A 290 8.94 12.92 8.00
CA GLN A 290 10.11 13.79 7.95
C GLN A 290 11.10 13.32 6.88
N LEU A 291 11.45 12.03 6.90
CA LEU A 291 12.33 11.42 5.91
C LEU A 291 11.77 11.55 4.48
N LEU A 292 10.47 11.35 4.32
CA LEU A 292 9.75 11.50 3.05
C LEU A 292 9.86 12.93 2.53
N THR A 293 9.53 13.90 3.39
CA THR A 293 9.60 15.33 3.07
C THR A 293 11.01 15.74 2.68
N ASP A 294 12.03 15.34 3.45
CA ASP A 294 13.42 15.65 3.17
C ASP A 294 13.88 15.13 1.81
N ARG A 295 13.48 13.91 1.44
CA ARG A 295 13.80 13.34 0.13
C ARG A 295 13.15 14.12 -1.01
N PHE A 296 11.88 14.49 -0.88
CA PHE A 296 11.18 15.27 -1.91
C PHE A 296 11.69 16.71 -2.03
N LEU A 297 12.11 17.34 -0.93
CA LEU A 297 12.65 18.70 -0.97
C LEU A 297 14.11 18.77 -1.45
N LYS A 298 14.90 17.71 -1.23
CA LYS A 298 16.29 17.62 -1.71
C LYS A 298 16.40 17.33 -3.20
N ALA A 299 15.49 16.55 -3.74
CA ALA A 299 15.47 16.21 -5.16
C ALA A 299 14.68 17.29 -5.93
N PRO A 300 15.28 17.97 -6.93
CA PRO A 300 14.54 18.90 -7.76
C PRO A 300 13.45 18.16 -8.53
N PHE A 301 12.30 18.81 -8.71
CA PHE A 301 11.34 18.32 -9.68
C PHE A 301 11.94 18.40 -11.08
N ARG A 302 11.72 17.32 -11.87
CA ARG A 302 11.96 17.38 -13.31
C ARG A 302 10.80 18.09 -13.97
N GLU A 303 11.06 18.83 -15.04
CA GLU A 303 10.03 19.47 -15.81
C GLU A 303 9.53 18.53 -16.89
N GLN A 304 8.24 18.21 -16.86
CA GLN A 304 7.59 17.49 -17.96
C GLN A 304 6.78 18.48 -18.80
N ARG A 305 6.98 18.39 -20.12
CA ARG A 305 6.31 19.25 -21.08
C ARG A 305 4.93 18.71 -21.43
N HIS A 306 3.93 19.59 -21.35
CA HIS A 306 2.58 19.41 -21.87
C HIS A 306 2.19 20.66 -22.68
N GLY A 307 2.38 20.61 -23.99
CA GLY A 307 2.25 21.79 -24.83
C GLY A 307 3.21 22.90 -24.37
N ASN A 308 2.65 24.05 -24.00
CA ASN A 308 3.39 25.22 -23.46
C ASN A 308 3.56 25.17 -21.93
N TYR A 309 2.96 24.18 -21.25
CA TYR A 309 3.10 24.03 -19.81
C TYR A 309 4.28 23.13 -19.46
N ARG A 310 4.96 23.47 -18.36
CA ARG A 310 5.94 22.65 -17.68
C ARG A 310 5.37 22.29 -16.32
N VAL A 311 5.19 21.01 -16.05
CA VAL A 311 4.66 20.51 -14.77
C VAL A 311 5.75 19.81 -13.95
N PRO A 312 5.73 19.95 -12.61
CA PRO A 312 6.73 19.34 -11.75
C PRO A 312 6.50 17.84 -11.61
N VAL A 313 7.43 17.04 -12.10
CA VAL A 313 7.40 15.58 -11.97
C VAL A 313 8.52 15.14 -11.02
N PRO A 314 8.23 14.27 -10.03
CA PRO A 314 9.27 13.78 -9.13
C PRO A 314 10.38 13.05 -9.88
N ASP A 315 11.57 13.03 -9.28
CA ASP A 315 12.67 12.20 -9.76
C ASP A 315 12.27 10.72 -9.80
N ASP A 316 12.80 9.97 -10.78
CA ASP A 316 12.50 8.54 -10.97
C ASP A 316 12.93 7.67 -9.78
N ALA A 317 13.86 8.15 -8.96
CA ALA A 317 14.23 7.48 -7.71
C ALA A 317 13.16 7.60 -6.61
N LEU A 318 12.31 8.64 -6.68
CA LEU A 318 11.27 8.91 -5.68
C LEU A 318 9.89 8.37 -6.07
N ALA A 319 9.53 8.45 -7.35
CA ALA A 319 8.21 8.05 -7.81
C ALA A 319 8.22 7.48 -9.23
N ARG A 320 7.23 6.66 -9.53
CA ARG A 320 6.97 6.21 -10.91
C ARG A 320 5.88 7.06 -11.50
N CYS A 321 6.07 7.46 -12.77
CA CYS A 321 5.10 8.22 -13.52
C CYS A 321 4.63 7.48 -14.76
N TRP A 322 3.36 7.62 -15.09
CA TRP A 322 2.72 7.09 -16.29
C TRP A 322 1.98 8.21 -16.98
N GLY A 323 2.08 8.23 -18.32
CA GLY A 323 1.34 9.15 -19.15
C GLY A 323 0.21 8.47 -19.92
N SER A 324 -0.86 9.20 -20.18
CA SER A 324 -1.89 8.84 -21.15
C SER A 324 -2.31 10.08 -21.90
N GLY A 325 -2.66 9.93 -23.18
CA GLY A 325 -3.10 11.03 -24.03
C GLY A 325 -4.38 10.67 -24.76
N ARG A 326 -5.08 11.71 -25.21
CA ARG A 326 -6.26 11.73 -26.08
C ARG A 326 -7.45 10.89 -25.59
N ASP A 327 -8.46 11.58 -25.13
CA ASP A 327 -9.78 10.98 -24.92
C ASP A 327 -10.58 11.07 -26.23
N PRO A 328 -10.89 9.94 -26.90
CA PRO A 328 -11.63 9.92 -28.15
C PRO A 328 -13.10 10.41 -28.00
N ALA A 329 -13.61 10.48 -26.75
CA ALA A 329 -14.99 10.88 -26.49
C ALA A 329 -15.24 12.39 -26.66
N PHE A 330 -14.20 13.22 -26.76
CA PHE A 330 -14.31 14.67 -26.90
C PHE A 330 -13.57 15.18 -28.13
N PRO A 331 -14.22 15.18 -29.33
CA PRO A 331 -13.64 15.78 -30.54
C PRO A 331 -13.29 17.26 -30.33
N GLY A 332 -12.07 17.64 -30.71
CA GLY A 332 -11.58 19.02 -30.55
C GLY A 332 -10.98 19.36 -29.18
N LEU A 333 -10.98 18.43 -28.25
CA LEU A 333 -10.23 18.50 -27.00
C LEU A 333 -8.99 17.57 -27.07
N ASN A 334 -7.82 18.16 -26.87
CA ASN A 334 -6.60 17.39 -26.64
C ASN A 334 -6.30 17.39 -25.12
N LEU A 335 -6.37 16.22 -24.52
CA LEU A 335 -6.15 16.03 -23.08
C LEU A 335 -4.97 15.08 -22.88
N GLU A 336 -3.94 15.57 -22.21
CA GLU A 336 -2.78 14.77 -21.78
C GLU A 336 -2.81 14.63 -20.27
N ARG A 337 -2.56 13.44 -19.78
CA ARG A 337 -2.52 13.12 -18.35
C ARG A 337 -1.19 12.53 -17.95
N THR A 338 -0.70 12.89 -16.79
CA THR A 338 0.43 12.25 -16.12
C THR A 338 0.05 11.94 -14.68
N GLN A 339 0.35 10.73 -14.24
CA GLN A 339 0.14 10.30 -12.86
C GLN A 339 1.44 9.74 -12.30
N CYS A 340 1.83 10.19 -11.12
CA CYS A 340 3.03 9.73 -10.43
C CYS A 340 2.65 9.18 -9.04
N ARG A 341 3.32 8.11 -8.62
CA ARG A 341 3.15 7.52 -7.29
C ARG A 341 4.50 7.13 -6.70
N ALA A 342 4.75 7.57 -5.47
CA ALA A 342 5.87 7.08 -4.66
C ALA A 342 5.50 5.76 -3.99
N ASP A 343 6.47 4.86 -3.83
CA ASP A 343 6.32 3.59 -3.09
C ASP A 343 6.72 3.82 -1.62
N SER A 344 5.92 4.65 -0.93
CA SER A 344 6.14 5.10 0.44
C SER A 344 4.99 4.76 1.40
N ASP A 345 4.03 3.95 0.93
CA ASP A 345 2.88 3.55 1.74
C ASP A 345 3.31 2.77 2.99
N VAL A 346 2.68 3.09 4.12
CA VAL A 346 2.88 2.46 5.44
C VAL A 346 1.54 1.95 5.95
N VAL A 347 1.54 0.71 6.45
CA VAL A 347 0.35 0.12 7.08
C VAL A 347 0.21 0.65 8.51
N ALA A 348 -0.88 1.33 8.79
CA ALA A 348 -1.19 1.93 10.08
C ALA A 348 -2.45 1.28 10.71
N GLY A 349 -2.40 -0.03 10.92
CA GLY A 349 -3.53 -0.81 11.40
C GLY A 349 -4.57 -1.06 10.32
N GLU A 350 -5.76 -0.48 10.47
CA GLU A 350 -6.87 -0.69 9.52
C GLU A 350 -6.82 0.20 8.27
N PHE A 351 -5.86 1.08 8.14
CA PHE A 351 -5.69 1.98 7.00
C PHE A 351 -4.22 2.10 6.58
N ASN A 352 -3.99 2.55 5.36
CA ASN A 352 -2.67 2.88 4.86
C ASN A 352 -2.45 4.39 4.91
N THR A 353 -1.21 4.80 5.14
CA THR A 353 -0.76 6.18 5.14
C THR A 353 0.61 6.31 4.46
N GLY A 354 1.22 7.48 4.45
CA GLY A 354 2.57 7.69 3.88
C GLY A 354 2.60 7.79 2.36
N ALA A 355 1.46 7.66 1.66
CA ALA A 355 1.41 7.75 0.20
C ALA A 355 1.65 9.18 -0.30
N VAL A 356 2.43 9.32 -1.38
CA VAL A 356 2.55 10.55 -2.17
C VAL A 356 2.11 10.25 -3.60
N ARG A 357 1.13 11.03 -4.09
CA ARG A 357 0.62 10.93 -5.46
C ARG A 357 0.57 12.31 -6.08
N LEU A 358 0.94 12.39 -7.36
CA LEU A 358 0.81 13.59 -8.17
C LEU A 358 0.04 13.21 -9.43
N SER A 359 -0.82 14.10 -9.89
CA SER A 359 -1.48 13.97 -11.19
C SER A 359 -1.57 15.33 -11.89
N TYR A 360 -1.47 15.29 -13.21
CA TYR A 360 -1.54 16.45 -14.07
C TYR A 360 -2.47 16.15 -15.23
N GLU A 361 -3.28 17.12 -15.58
CA GLU A 361 -4.13 17.12 -16.77
C GLU A 361 -3.90 18.41 -17.55
N ALA A 362 -3.38 18.28 -18.76
CA ALA A 362 -3.19 19.41 -19.67
C ALA A 362 -4.25 19.40 -20.76
N TYR A 363 -4.98 20.48 -20.85
CA TYR A 363 -6.11 20.70 -21.74
C TYR A 363 -5.69 21.64 -22.88
N ASN A 364 -5.97 21.24 -24.12
CA ASN A 364 -5.83 22.12 -25.29
C ASN A 364 -7.05 21.92 -26.20
N ALA A 365 -7.86 23.00 -26.34
CA ALA A 365 -9.13 22.99 -27.08
C ALA A 365 -9.31 24.24 -27.93
N PRO A 366 -8.46 24.49 -28.95
CA PRO A 366 -8.46 25.72 -29.72
C PRO A 366 -9.77 25.98 -30.48
N THR A 367 -10.52 24.94 -30.83
CA THR A 367 -11.78 25.03 -31.59
C THR A 367 -13.02 25.14 -30.69
N LEU A 368 -12.88 24.94 -29.36
CA LEU A 368 -14.04 24.94 -28.46
C LEU A 368 -14.59 26.35 -28.14
N GLY A 369 -13.74 27.36 -28.26
CA GLY A 369 -14.02 28.74 -27.86
C GLY A 369 -13.87 28.98 -26.36
N ALA A 370 -13.53 30.21 -25.97
CA ALA A 370 -13.13 30.56 -24.60
C ALA A 370 -14.19 30.27 -23.54
N ALA A 371 -15.45 30.60 -23.79
CA ALA A 371 -16.53 30.41 -22.80
C ALA A 371 -16.82 28.92 -22.51
N ARG A 372 -16.83 28.06 -23.54
CA ARG A 372 -17.04 26.65 -23.40
C ARG A 372 -15.84 25.98 -22.72
N PHE A 373 -14.63 26.40 -23.09
CA PHE A 373 -13.42 25.95 -22.44
C PHE A 373 -13.40 26.29 -20.93
N ALA A 374 -13.66 27.57 -20.61
CA ALA A 374 -13.69 28.03 -19.21
C ALA A 374 -14.69 27.23 -18.36
N ARG A 375 -15.90 26.97 -18.91
CA ARG A 375 -16.91 26.15 -18.22
C ARG A 375 -16.41 24.71 -17.97
N MET A 376 -15.90 24.04 -19.00
CA MET A 376 -15.38 22.69 -18.93
C MET A 376 -14.21 22.59 -17.95
N PHE A 377 -13.23 23.48 -18.07
CA PHE A 377 -12.02 23.49 -17.24
C PHE A 377 -12.34 23.80 -15.77
N SER A 378 -13.23 24.77 -15.52
CA SER A 378 -13.72 25.04 -14.15
C SER A 378 -14.50 23.86 -13.56
N GLN A 379 -15.29 23.16 -14.38
CA GLN A 379 -16.02 21.98 -13.92
C GLN A 379 -15.06 20.81 -13.62
N SER A 380 -14.01 20.59 -14.42
CA SER A 380 -12.98 19.60 -14.16
C SER A 380 -12.30 19.88 -12.82
N PHE A 381 -11.94 21.13 -12.54
CA PHE A 381 -11.38 21.52 -11.25
C PHE A 381 -12.36 21.33 -10.07
N ALA A 382 -13.65 21.66 -10.27
CA ALA A 382 -14.68 21.51 -9.24
C ALA A 382 -15.04 20.04 -8.96
N ASN A 383 -14.84 19.15 -9.95
CA ASN A 383 -15.11 17.71 -9.84
C ASN A 383 -13.99 16.96 -9.12
N GLU A 384 -12.86 17.61 -8.80
CA GLU A 384 -11.81 16.99 -8.01
C GLU A 384 -12.38 16.47 -6.69
N GLN A 385 -12.22 15.15 -6.49
CA GLN A 385 -12.77 14.50 -5.31
C GLN A 385 -11.94 14.84 -4.08
N LEU A 386 -12.57 15.55 -3.15
CA LEU A 386 -12.03 15.82 -1.82
C LEU A 386 -12.82 15.04 -0.77
N GLN A 387 -12.19 14.68 0.33
CA GLN A 387 -12.85 14.03 1.45
C GLN A 387 -13.78 15.02 2.18
N ARG A 388 -15.00 15.20 1.65
CA ARG A 388 -15.99 16.17 2.18
C ARG A 388 -16.56 15.76 3.54
N ARG A 389 -16.52 14.48 3.91
CA ARG A 389 -17.01 13.97 5.20
C ARG A 389 -15.87 13.26 5.91
N GLY A 390 -15.78 13.48 7.23
CA GLY A 390 -14.88 12.71 8.07
C GLY A 390 -15.30 11.24 8.18
N ASN A 391 -14.37 10.40 8.57
CA ASN A 391 -14.60 9.00 8.90
C ASN A 391 -14.10 8.70 10.32
N ARG A 392 -14.03 7.41 10.70
CA ARG A 392 -13.54 7.02 12.03
C ARG A 392 -12.07 7.36 12.29
N HIS A 393 -11.26 7.55 11.24
CA HIS A 393 -9.82 7.82 11.34
C HIS A 393 -9.48 9.29 11.15
N GLN A 394 -10.28 10.04 10.38
CA GLN A 394 -9.95 11.39 9.92
C GLN A 394 -11.12 12.35 10.05
N THR A 395 -10.81 13.63 10.19
CA THR A 395 -11.79 14.72 10.09
C THR A 395 -12.22 14.93 8.62
N ALA A 396 -13.27 15.69 8.41
CA ALA A 396 -13.55 16.27 7.11
C ALA A 396 -12.37 17.15 6.68
N ALA A 397 -12.15 17.29 5.36
CA ALA A 397 -11.14 18.18 4.84
C ALA A 397 -11.56 19.65 5.00
N GLU A 398 -10.67 20.47 5.52
CA GLU A 398 -10.78 21.93 5.54
C GLU A 398 -9.85 22.51 4.48
N CYS A 399 -10.38 23.42 3.65
CA CYS A 399 -9.71 23.90 2.46
C CYS A 399 -9.54 25.41 2.49
N THR A 400 -8.40 25.89 2.02
CA THR A 400 -8.10 27.30 1.77
C THR A 400 -7.73 27.48 0.31
N GLU A 401 -8.33 28.50 -0.32
CA GLU A 401 -8.06 28.88 -1.70
C GLU A 401 -7.25 30.17 -1.77
N ARG A 402 -6.29 30.24 -2.69
CA ARG A 402 -5.47 31.43 -3.01
C ARG A 402 -5.13 31.48 -4.49
N PHE A 403 -4.98 32.68 -5.01
CA PHE A 403 -4.29 32.93 -6.27
C PHE A 403 -2.81 33.15 -5.96
N VAL A 404 -1.97 32.43 -6.67
CA VAL A 404 -0.51 32.47 -6.51
C VAL A 404 0.14 32.71 -7.86
N ASP A 405 1.16 33.56 -7.89
CA ASP A 405 1.96 33.78 -9.07
C ASP A 405 3.43 33.46 -8.77
N PRO A 406 3.90 32.24 -9.09
CA PRO A 406 5.30 31.86 -8.90
C PRO A 406 6.25 32.49 -9.94
N GLY A 407 5.78 33.42 -10.79
CA GLY A 407 6.58 34.23 -11.69
C GLY A 407 6.44 33.96 -13.18
N SER A 408 5.94 32.80 -13.62
CA SER A 408 5.73 32.51 -15.04
C SER A 408 4.34 31.96 -15.36
N LEU A 409 3.61 31.47 -14.36
CA LEU A 409 2.30 30.87 -14.53
C LEU A 409 1.39 31.20 -13.35
N PRO A 410 0.45 32.14 -13.47
CA PRO A 410 -0.52 32.38 -12.42
C PRO A 410 -1.43 31.17 -12.23
N LEU A 411 -1.60 30.78 -10.97
CA LEU A 411 -2.35 29.60 -10.56
C LEU A 411 -3.46 29.97 -9.57
N ARG A 412 -4.60 29.35 -9.72
CA ARG A 412 -5.59 29.15 -8.65
C ARG A 412 -5.18 27.92 -7.87
N ALA A 413 -4.86 28.06 -6.60
CA ALA A 413 -4.39 26.98 -5.73
C ALA A 413 -5.37 26.77 -4.59
N VAL A 414 -5.69 25.47 -4.29
CA VAL A 414 -6.48 25.06 -3.14
C VAL A 414 -5.65 24.08 -2.33
N VAL A 415 -5.51 24.32 -1.03
CA VAL A 415 -4.86 23.43 -0.09
C VAL A 415 -5.90 22.93 0.90
N CYS A 416 -6.07 21.63 0.98
CA CYS A 416 -7.01 20.97 1.89
C CYS A 416 -6.27 20.07 2.86
N LEU A 417 -6.66 20.11 4.13
CA LEU A 417 -6.10 19.30 5.21
C LEU A 417 -7.20 18.53 5.93
N SER A 418 -6.94 17.26 6.22
CA SER A 418 -7.78 16.39 7.04
C SER A 418 -6.93 15.77 8.15
N ALA A 419 -7.25 16.06 9.42
CA ALA A 419 -6.46 15.58 10.57
C ALA A 419 -6.77 14.12 10.92
N TYR A 420 -5.76 13.37 11.34
CA TYR A 420 -5.95 12.06 11.93
C TYR A 420 -6.45 12.18 13.38
N ARG A 421 -7.54 11.51 13.71
CA ARG A 421 -8.20 11.63 15.04
C ARG A 421 -7.40 11.06 16.20
N LYS A 422 -6.65 9.97 15.93
CA LYS A 422 -5.87 9.24 16.94
C LYS A 422 -4.36 9.40 16.79
N LEU A 423 -3.90 10.16 15.78
CA LEU A 423 -2.50 10.40 15.48
C LEU A 423 -2.25 11.92 15.42
N PRO A 424 -2.13 12.58 16.59
CA PRO A 424 -2.05 14.04 16.66
C PRO A 424 -0.84 14.59 15.89
N GLY A 425 -1.06 15.71 15.18
CA GLY A 425 -0.03 16.37 14.38
C GLY A 425 0.16 15.81 12.97
N LEU A 426 -0.56 14.74 12.59
CA LEU A 426 -0.55 14.18 11.25
C LEU A 426 -1.83 14.54 10.49
N TYR A 427 -1.67 14.82 9.19
CA TYR A 427 -2.72 15.25 8.28
C TYR A 427 -2.60 14.52 6.94
N ASN A 428 -3.73 14.33 6.28
CA ASN A 428 -3.75 14.16 4.83
C ASN A 428 -3.84 15.53 4.20
N MET A 429 -3.00 15.80 3.22
CA MET A 429 -2.98 17.05 2.47
C MET A 429 -3.29 16.78 1.01
N THR A 430 -4.18 17.60 0.44
CA THR A 430 -4.37 17.69 -1.01
C THR A 430 -4.09 19.12 -1.45
N VAL A 431 -3.24 19.29 -2.46
CA VAL A 431 -2.99 20.56 -3.14
C VAL A 431 -3.55 20.45 -4.54
N LEU A 432 -4.48 21.33 -4.91
CA LEU A 432 -4.97 21.49 -6.28
C LEU A 432 -4.41 22.77 -6.87
N ALA A 433 -4.03 22.72 -8.14
CA ALA A 433 -3.54 23.86 -8.90
C ALA A 433 -4.25 23.92 -10.26
N ALA A 434 -4.73 25.07 -10.67
CA ALA A 434 -5.28 25.32 -12.00
C ALA A 434 -4.64 26.56 -12.60
N SER A 435 -4.13 26.47 -13.84
CA SER A 435 -3.64 27.65 -14.56
C SER A 435 -4.78 28.57 -14.94
N ILE A 436 -4.53 29.89 -14.94
CA ILE A 436 -5.52 30.93 -15.27
C ILE A 436 -5.04 31.92 -16.35
N ASN A 437 -4.00 31.54 -17.09
CA ASN A 437 -3.33 32.44 -18.04
C ASN A 437 -3.87 32.37 -19.48
N GLN A 438 -4.64 31.32 -19.84
CA GLN A 438 -5.09 31.09 -21.21
C GLN A 438 -6.58 30.79 -21.28
N SER A 439 -7.21 31.16 -22.42
CA SER A 439 -8.67 31.04 -22.62
C SER A 439 -9.10 29.73 -23.30
N THR A 440 -8.19 28.97 -23.92
CA THR A 440 -8.47 27.72 -24.64
C THR A 440 -7.49 26.59 -24.28
N GLN A 441 -6.57 26.86 -23.35
CA GLN A 441 -5.60 25.92 -22.84
C GLN A 441 -5.53 26.04 -21.32
N GLY A 442 -5.17 24.96 -20.65
CA GLY A 442 -5.02 24.99 -19.21
C GLY A 442 -4.33 23.72 -18.68
N VAL A 443 -3.75 23.82 -17.50
CA VAL A 443 -3.22 22.67 -16.77
C VAL A 443 -3.84 22.61 -15.38
N LEU A 444 -4.30 21.42 -15.01
CA LEU A 444 -4.66 21.06 -13.64
C LEU A 444 -3.53 20.23 -13.04
N GLY A 445 -3.23 20.49 -11.79
CA GLY A 445 -2.28 19.72 -11.01
C GLY A 445 -2.88 19.33 -9.67
N ARG A 446 -2.58 18.13 -9.21
CA ARG A 446 -2.97 17.62 -7.89
C ARG A 446 -1.79 16.93 -7.22
N LEU A 447 -1.55 17.28 -5.98
CA LEU A 447 -0.61 16.61 -5.09
C LEU A 447 -1.39 16.12 -3.86
N ASP A 448 -1.39 14.81 -3.63
CA ASP A 448 -1.91 14.18 -2.42
C ASP A 448 -0.75 13.63 -1.59
N VAL A 449 -0.73 13.97 -0.30
CA VAL A 449 0.23 13.47 0.68
C VAL A 449 -0.54 12.98 1.90
N GLN A 450 -0.30 11.73 2.29
CA GLN A 450 -0.96 11.12 3.43
C GLN A 450 -0.03 11.06 4.64
N GLY A 451 -0.52 11.43 5.82
CA GLY A 451 0.21 11.33 7.08
C GLY A 451 1.39 12.28 7.18
N ILE A 452 1.19 13.55 6.82
CA ILE A 452 2.23 14.59 6.87
C ILE A 452 1.99 15.57 8.02
N ALA A 453 3.07 16.08 8.65
CA ALA A 453 3.00 17.19 9.59
C ALA A 453 2.66 18.50 8.86
N PHE A 454 1.97 19.43 9.53
CA PHE A 454 1.50 20.68 8.94
C PHE A 454 2.63 21.46 8.25
N ASP A 455 3.73 21.73 8.97
CA ASP A 455 4.84 22.53 8.43
C ASP A 455 5.50 21.88 7.22
N ASN A 456 5.68 20.57 7.25
CA ASN A 456 6.24 19.80 6.14
C ASN A 456 5.29 19.78 4.94
N GLY A 457 3.98 19.66 5.19
CA GLY A 457 2.95 19.79 4.17
C GLY A 457 3.01 21.14 3.47
N MET A 458 3.12 22.24 4.22
CA MET A 458 3.23 23.59 3.65
C MET A 458 4.52 23.78 2.84
N LYS A 459 5.65 23.22 3.30
CA LYS A 459 6.90 23.25 2.53
C LYS A 459 6.77 22.50 1.21
N LEU A 460 6.18 21.29 1.21
CA LEU A 460 5.95 20.53 0.00
C LEU A 460 4.96 21.20 -0.94
N ALA A 461 3.86 21.76 -0.42
CA ALA A 461 2.89 22.52 -1.21
C ALA A 461 3.55 23.74 -1.90
N SER A 462 4.36 24.49 -1.16
CA SER A 462 5.11 25.63 -1.72
C SER A 462 6.12 25.19 -2.78
N HIS A 463 6.87 24.12 -2.51
CA HIS A 463 7.83 23.54 -3.47
C HIS A 463 7.15 23.11 -4.76
N TYR A 464 6.02 22.40 -4.64
CA TYR A 464 5.20 21.95 -5.76
C TYR A 464 4.63 23.10 -6.60
N LEU A 465 3.96 24.07 -5.97
CA LEU A 465 3.33 25.19 -6.68
C LEU A 465 4.35 26.08 -7.38
N LYS A 466 5.52 26.28 -6.81
CA LYS A 466 6.61 27.07 -7.41
C LYS A 466 7.26 26.44 -8.63
N ALA A 467 7.03 25.16 -8.88
CA ALA A 467 7.68 24.44 -9.96
C ALA A 467 6.88 24.39 -11.28
N PHE A 468 5.66 24.95 -11.31
CA PHE A 468 4.91 25.13 -12.56
C PHE A 468 5.49 26.27 -13.37
N ARG A 469 5.55 26.10 -14.71
CA ARG A 469 6.03 27.11 -15.66
C ARG A 469 5.14 27.17 -16.88
N TRP A 470 5.14 28.35 -17.51
CA TRP A 470 4.59 28.58 -18.84
C TRP A 470 5.70 29.08 -19.77
N GLU A 471 5.84 28.47 -20.91
CA GLU A 471 6.74 28.88 -21.99
C GLU A 471 5.92 29.02 -23.24
N ALA A 472 5.77 30.28 -23.74
CA ALA A 472 5.14 30.49 -25.04
C ALA A 472 5.92 29.73 -26.12
N ALA A 473 5.22 29.16 -27.11
CA ALA A 473 5.89 28.62 -28.28
C ALA A 473 6.69 29.75 -28.95
N PRO A 474 7.91 29.50 -29.42
CA PRO A 474 8.72 30.46 -30.12
C PRO A 474 8.04 30.90 -31.44
#